data_da517c957d3626cae1dc8602d5dc51a8
#
_entry.id   da517c957d3626cae1dc8602d5dc51a8
#
_cell.length_a   1.000
_cell.length_b   1.000
_cell.length_c   1.000
_cell.angle_alpha   90.00
_cell.angle_beta   90.00
_cell.angle_gamma   90.00
#
_symmetry.space_group_name_H-M   'P 1'
#
loop_
_entity.id
_entity.type
_entity.pdbx_description
1 polymer ?
#
loop_
_entity_poly.entity_id
_entity_poly.type
_entity_poly.pdbx_seq_one_letter_code
_entity_poly.pdbx_strand_id
1 'polypeptide(L)'
;MRVKIYQIQSERDKKRLKFCGFSETERLGGIDPTTYQCVYAGDIQAKSLDEVYSHLNAGRKPTTYQGHSLSVSDVVEVIGDIPEVYHTALAEKGFYFCDSIGWKKVDFDASRAEPMKGVRVLMIQPHQKPIETRVIDRLDCWQRAVSDHGEDALIEVVSPFDDNAVVVCNEESKYNGMEGNRRLYGDVIAGPLFLVGDDGCGGFCDLTDRQIREYVAIPIISQII
;
A
#
# COMPACT_ATOMS: atom_id res chain seq x y z
N MET A 1 10.84 -2.00 3.43
CA MET A 1 10.83 -0.52 3.26
C MET A 1 9.39 -0.04 3.16
N ARG A 2 9.07 1.09 3.79
CA ARG A 2 7.79 1.78 3.58
C ARG A 2 7.94 2.74 2.41
N VAL A 3 7.09 2.55 1.39
CA VAL A 3 7.20 3.29 0.12
C VAL A 3 5.83 3.73 -0.40
N LYS A 4 5.85 4.79 -1.24
CA LYS A 4 4.78 5.03 -2.21
C LYS A 4 5.36 4.95 -3.61
N ILE A 5 4.52 4.56 -4.56
CA ILE A 5 4.91 4.41 -5.96
C ILE A 5 4.00 5.25 -6.82
N TYR A 6 4.61 6.05 -7.68
CA TYR A 6 3.94 6.95 -8.59
C TYR A 6 4.26 6.55 -10.02
N GLN A 7 3.22 6.43 -10.85
CA GLN A 7 3.34 6.02 -12.25
C GLN A 7 2.66 7.02 -13.17
N ILE A 8 3.28 7.29 -14.32
CA ILE A 8 2.71 8.19 -15.34
C ILE A 8 1.42 7.58 -15.90
N GLN A 9 0.35 8.37 -15.90
CA GLN A 9 -0.93 8.03 -16.50
C GLN A 9 -0.90 8.36 -17.99
N SER A 10 -1.18 7.36 -18.84
CA SER A 10 -1.03 7.48 -20.30
C SER A 10 -1.91 8.61 -20.90
N GLU A 11 -3.07 8.85 -20.32
CA GLU A 11 -4.00 9.91 -20.74
C GLU A 11 -3.51 11.34 -20.43
N ARG A 12 -2.57 11.48 -19.50
CA ARG A 12 -1.95 12.76 -19.10
C ARG A 12 -0.58 12.97 -19.69
N ASP A 13 0.03 11.93 -20.26
CA ASP A 13 1.38 11.93 -20.80
C ASP A 13 1.45 12.52 -22.20
N LYS A 14 1.18 13.81 -22.31
CA LYS A 14 1.23 14.54 -23.60
C LYS A 14 2.62 14.54 -24.23
N LYS A 15 3.66 14.42 -23.41
CA LYS A 15 5.06 14.43 -23.85
C LYS A 15 5.61 13.03 -24.13
N ARG A 16 4.85 11.97 -23.88
CA ARG A 16 5.25 10.57 -24.06
C ARG A 16 6.48 10.19 -23.24
N LEU A 17 6.52 10.62 -22.00
CA LEU A 17 7.62 10.37 -21.07
C LEU A 17 7.55 9.00 -20.37
N LYS A 18 6.41 8.34 -20.43
CA LYS A 18 6.24 7.01 -19.86
C LYS A 18 7.25 6.04 -20.51
N PHE A 19 8.03 5.38 -19.64
CA PHE A 19 9.15 4.49 -20.00
C PHE A 19 10.40 5.18 -20.57
N CYS A 20 10.49 6.52 -20.54
CA CYS A 20 11.69 7.24 -20.90
C CYS A 20 12.66 7.32 -19.72
N GLY A 21 13.97 7.25 -20.01
CA GLY A 21 15.01 7.44 -19.01
C GLY A 21 15.12 8.89 -18.54
N PHE A 22 15.87 9.10 -17.45
CA PHE A 22 15.97 10.39 -16.79
C PHE A 22 16.49 11.50 -17.74
N SER A 23 17.55 11.22 -18.49
CA SER A 23 18.14 12.21 -19.42
C SER A 23 17.15 12.68 -20.49
N GLU A 24 16.33 11.78 -21.03
CA GLU A 24 15.29 12.12 -22.00
C GLU A 24 14.17 12.92 -21.35
N THR A 25 13.76 12.52 -20.15
CA THR A 25 12.75 13.24 -19.37
C THR A 25 13.19 14.68 -19.10
N GLU A 26 14.43 14.90 -18.67
CA GLU A 26 14.99 16.25 -18.47
C GLU A 26 15.03 17.07 -19.77
N ARG A 27 15.46 16.46 -20.87
CA ARG A 27 15.49 17.13 -22.19
C ARG A 27 14.11 17.61 -22.64
N LEU A 28 13.06 16.91 -22.25
CA LEU A 28 11.67 17.24 -22.61
C LEU A 28 10.95 18.11 -21.54
N GLY A 29 11.70 18.68 -20.59
CA GLY A 29 11.20 19.66 -19.62
C GLY A 29 10.99 19.11 -18.22
N GLY A 30 11.62 17.98 -17.90
CA GLY A 30 11.66 17.42 -16.55
C GLY A 30 10.41 16.67 -16.13
N ILE A 31 10.45 16.19 -14.89
CA ILE A 31 9.35 15.44 -14.28
C ILE A 31 8.21 16.41 -13.94
N ASP A 32 7.01 16.12 -14.46
CA ASP A 32 5.78 16.84 -14.08
C ASP A 32 4.90 15.95 -13.20
N PRO A 33 4.84 16.18 -11.88
CA PRO A 33 4.05 15.37 -10.95
C PRO A 33 2.57 15.27 -11.31
N THR A 34 2.01 16.25 -12.02
CA THR A 34 0.58 16.25 -12.43
C THR A 34 0.24 15.14 -13.41
N THR A 35 1.25 14.55 -14.06
CA THR A 35 1.06 13.41 -14.97
C THR A 35 1.08 12.06 -14.24
N TYR A 36 1.46 12.04 -12.97
CA TYR A 36 1.57 10.83 -12.15
C TYR A 36 0.34 10.57 -11.30
N GLN A 37 0.13 9.29 -11.00
CA GLN A 37 -0.79 8.82 -9.98
C GLN A 37 -0.04 7.97 -8.97
N CYS A 38 -0.34 8.13 -7.69
CA CYS A 38 0.07 7.17 -6.67
C CYS A 38 -0.68 5.85 -6.93
N VAL A 39 0.06 4.77 -7.11
CA VAL A 39 -0.50 3.44 -7.40
C VAL A 39 -0.27 2.44 -6.28
N TYR A 40 0.54 2.81 -5.29
CA TYR A 40 0.80 2.02 -4.11
C TYR A 40 1.27 2.89 -2.95
N ALA A 41 0.81 2.55 -1.74
CA ALA A 41 1.33 3.07 -0.48
C ALA A 41 1.32 1.90 0.53
N GLY A 42 2.51 1.53 1.03
CA GLY A 42 2.61 0.40 1.93
C GLY A 42 4.04 -0.06 2.20
N ASP A 43 4.17 -1.20 2.88
CA ASP A 43 5.44 -1.83 3.18
C ASP A 43 5.77 -2.90 2.13
N ILE A 44 7.01 -2.91 1.67
CA ILE A 44 7.59 -3.94 0.81
C ILE A 44 8.76 -4.57 1.54
N GLN A 45 8.84 -5.89 1.56
CA GLN A 45 9.94 -6.67 2.12
C GLN A 45 11.19 -6.53 1.23
N ALA A 46 11.84 -5.39 1.34
CA ALA A 46 13.00 -5.02 0.54
C ALA A 46 14.00 -4.20 1.35
N LYS A 47 15.29 -4.36 1.05
CA LYS A 47 16.42 -3.66 1.68
C LYS A 47 16.97 -2.54 0.79
N SER A 48 16.63 -2.54 -0.49
CA SER A 48 17.09 -1.56 -1.47
C SER A 48 16.00 -1.26 -2.49
N LEU A 49 16.19 -0.19 -3.26
CA LEU A 49 15.31 0.13 -4.39
C LEU A 49 15.36 -0.94 -5.48
N ASP A 50 16.50 -1.60 -5.68
CA ASP A 50 16.62 -2.72 -6.64
C ASP A 50 15.82 -3.94 -6.18
N GLU A 51 15.78 -4.19 -4.86
CA GLU A 51 14.90 -5.23 -4.31
C GLU A 51 13.42 -4.86 -4.42
N VAL A 52 13.05 -3.57 -4.22
CA VAL A 52 11.68 -3.09 -4.49
C VAL A 52 11.32 -3.34 -5.96
N TYR A 53 12.22 -2.99 -6.89
CA TYR A 53 12.04 -3.24 -8.31
C TYR A 53 11.83 -4.73 -8.60
N SER A 54 12.71 -5.57 -8.07
CA SER A 54 12.64 -7.01 -8.26
C SER A 54 11.35 -7.62 -7.69
N HIS A 55 10.94 -7.18 -6.49
CA HIS A 55 9.72 -7.65 -5.83
C HIS A 55 8.47 -7.35 -6.67
N LEU A 56 8.35 -6.12 -7.18
CA LEU A 56 7.19 -5.69 -7.95
C LEU A 56 7.16 -6.24 -9.39
N ASN A 57 8.29 -6.74 -9.89
CA ASN A 57 8.40 -7.31 -11.23
C ASN A 57 8.41 -8.86 -11.25
N ALA A 58 8.64 -9.52 -10.11
CA ALA A 58 8.66 -10.99 -9.99
C ALA A 58 7.29 -11.63 -9.69
N GLY A 59 6.18 -10.94 -9.96
CA GLY A 59 4.83 -11.46 -9.69
C GLY A 59 4.40 -11.43 -8.23
N ARG A 60 5.15 -10.74 -7.37
CA ARG A 60 4.90 -10.63 -5.92
C ARG A 60 4.33 -9.26 -5.53
N LYS A 61 3.46 -8.70 -6.36
CA LYS A 61 2.85 -7.41 -6.07
C LYS A 61 1.95 -7.51 -4.83
N PRO A 62 2.01 -6.53 -3.92
CA PRO A 62 1.04 -6.44 -2.83
C PRO A 62 -0.39 -6.39 -3.36
N THR A 63 -1.33 -6.96 -2.63
CA THR A 63 -2.75 -7.05 -3.04
C THR A 63 -3.41 -5.69 -3.25
N THR A 64 -2.89 -4.65 -2.58
CA THR A 64 -3.35 -3.25 -2.74
C THR A 64 -2.64 -2.49 -3.87
N TYR A 65 -1.73 -3.13 -4.62
CA TYR A 65 -1.01 -2.48 -5.72
C TYR A 65 -1.92 -2.26 -6.92
N GLN A 66 -2.06 -1.01 -7.38
CA GLN A 66 -3.02 -0.61 -8.42
C GLN A 66 -2.36 -0.35 -9.79
N GLY A 67 -1.05 -0.51 -9.90
CA GLY A 67 -0.28 -0.13 -11.07
C GLY A 67 0.23 -1.29 -11.93
N HIS A 68 0.92 -0.92 -13.00
CA HIS A 68 1.73 -1.88 -13.78
C HIS A 68 3.03 -2.25 -13.03
N SER A 69 3.80 -3.20 -13.54
CA SER A 69 5.14 -3.53 -13.01
C SER A 69 6.01 -2.28 -12.95
N LEU A 70 6.81 -2.16 -11.90
CA LEU A 70 7.69 -1.00 -11.72
C LEU A 70 8.65 -0.86 -12.91
N SER A 71 8.71 0.30 -13.51
CA SER A 71 9.37 0.52 -14.80
C SER A 71 10.11 1.84 -14.82
N VAL A 72 10.93 2.01 -15.86
CA VAL A 72 11.58 3.29 -16.16
C VAL A 72 10.54 4.40 -16.22
N SER A 73 10.87 5.57 -15.73
CA SER A 73 10.03 6.76 -15.49
C SER A 73 9.15 6.73 -14.24
N ASP A 74 9.00 5.59 -13.56
CA ASP A 74 8.25 5.56 -12.31
C ASP A 74 9.05 6.24 -11.20
N VAL A 75 8.33 6.80 -10.19
CA VAL A 75 8.96 7.43 -9.03
C VAL A 75 8.59 6.63 -7.78
N VAL A 76 9.60 6.28 -6.98
CA VAL A 76 9.46 5.65 -5.68
C VAL A 76 9.77 6.66 -4.59
N GLU A 77 8.83 6.92 -3.71
CA GLU A 77 9.03 7.67 -2.47
C GLU A 77 9.42 6.68 -1.37
N VAL A 78 10.62 6.84 -0.81
CA VAL A 78 11.05 6.14 0.40
C VAL A 78 10.63 6.96 1.61
N ILE A 79 9.68 6.45 2.40
CA ILE A 79 9.15 7.12 3.59
C ILE A 79 9.94 6.71 4.83
N GLY A 80 10.42 5.47 4.88
CA GLY A 80 11.18 4.95 6.01
C GLY A 80 11.44 3.46 5.90
N ASP A 81 12.18 2.98 6.89
CA ASP A 81 12.47 1.56 7.04
C ASP A 81 11.33 0.85 7.79
N ILE A 82 11.22 -0.47 7.61
CA ILE A 82 10.42 -1.31 8.50
C ILE A 82 11.26 -1.49 9.78
N PRO A 83 10.84 -0.96 10.94
CA PRO A 83 11.75 -0.72 12.09
C PRO A 83 12.40 -1.95 12.71
N GLU A 84 11.91 -3.17 12.44
CA GLU A 84 12.29 -4.36 13.24
C GLU A 84 13.08 -5.42 12.47
N VAL A 85 13.29 -5.28 11.17
CA VAL A 85 13.87 -6.36 10.36
C VAL A 85 15.30 -6.09 9.89
N TYR A 86 15.74 -4.82 9.79
CA TYR A 86 17.03 -4.51 9.16
C TYR A 86 17.80 -3.37 9.85
N HIS A 87 18.99 -3.68 10.33
CA HIS A 87 19.93 -2.73 10.96
C HIS A 87 20.94 -2.10 9.96
N THR A 88 20.77 -2.25 8.66
CA THR A 88 21.70 -1.70 7.66
C THR A 88 21.11 -0.50 6.97
N ALA A 89 21.91 0.55 6.80
CA ALA A 89 21.54 1.79 6.13
C ALA A 89 21.00 1.48 4.71
N LEU A 90 19.75 1.83 4.53
CA LEU A 90 18.98 1.61 3.33
C LEU A 90 18.84 2.92 2.58
N ALA A 91 18.11 2.96 1.49
CA ALA A 91 17.93 4.21 0.76
C ALA A 91 17.44 5.32 1.69
N GLU A 92 18.08 6.49 1.63
CA GLU A 92 17.63 7.65 2.37
C GLU A 92 16.18 8.00 2.01
N LYS A 93 15.44 8.61 2.95
CA LYS A 93 14.10 9.14 2.64
C LYS A 93 14.16 10.11 1.47
N GLY A 94 13.17 10.06 0.61
CA GLY A 94 13.06 10.92 -0.55
C GLY A 94 12.47 10.24 -1.75
N PHE A 95 12.51 10.93 -2.88
CA PHE A 95 11.95 10.46 -4.14
C PHE A 95 13.05 9.99 -5.08
N TYR A 96 12.81 8.87 -5.73
CA TYR A 96 13.76 8.22 -6.62
C TYR A 96 13.08 7.85 -7.94
N PHE A 97 13.58 8.43 -9.00
CA PHE A 97 13.17 8.12 -10.37
C PHE A 97 13.83 6.82 -10.82
N CYS A 98 13.05 5.87 -11.31
CA CYS A 98 13.53 4.64 -11.92
C CYS A 98 14.11 4.99 -13.30
N ASP A 99 15.43 4.92 -13.43
CA ASP A 99 16.11 5.20 -14.70
C ASP A 99 16.35 3.90 -15.48
N SER A 100 16.83 4.00 -16.69
CA SER A 100 17.24 2.85 -17.53
C SER A 100 18.35 2.02 -16.85
N ILE A 101 19.19 2.66 -16.05
CA ILE A 101 20.20 2.02 -15.21
C ILE A 101 20.17 2.67 -13.83
N GLY A 102 19.65 1.94 -12.84
CA GLY A 102 19.62 2.36 -11.44
C GLY A 102 18.59 3.46 -11.15
N TRP A 103 18.91 4.32 -10.19
CA TRP A 103 17.98 5.27 -9.60
C TRP A 103 18.56 6.68 -9.56
N LYS A 104 17.73 7.68 -9.77
CA LYS A 104 18.08 9.09 -9.61
C LYS A 104 17.26 9.70 -8.49
N LYS A 105 17.92 10.22 -7.46
CA LYS A 105 17.24 11.03 -6.43
C LYS A 105 16.75 12.31 -7.10
N VAL A 106 15.45 12.61 -6.92
CA VAL A 106 14.78 13.72 -7.62
C VAL A 106 13.96 14.56 -6.62
N ASP A 107 13.67 15.78 -7.00
CA ASP A 107 12.67 16.60 -6.37
C ASP A 107 11.31 16.31 -7.03
N PHE A 108 10.34 15.85 -6.22
CA PHE A 108 9.02 15.45 -6.70
C PHE A 108 7.95 15.93 -5.74
N ASP A 109 7.11 16.84 -6.20
CA ASP A 109 5.98 17.32 -5.40
C ASP A 109 4.80 16.35 -5.47
N ALA A 110 4.77 15.40 -4.54
CA ALA A 110 3.74 14.37 -4.45
C ALA A 110 2.32 14.94 -4.23
N SER A 111 2.19 16.17 -3.71
CA SER A 111 0.88 16.81 -3.51
C SER A 111 0.17 17.15 -4.83
N ARG A 112 0.93 17.24 -5.93
CA ARG A 112 0.41 17.51 -7.28
C ARG A 112 0.08 16.23 -8.06
N ALA A 113 0.52 15.06 -7.59
CA ALA A 113 0.17 13.78 -8.18
C ALA A 113 -1.27 13.37 -7.80
N GLU A 114 -1.92 12.59 -8.65
CA GLU A 114 -3.20 12.00 -8.27
C GLU A 114 -3.04 11.02 -7.10
N PRO A 115 -3.94 11.03 -6.13
CA PRO A 115 -3.94 10.03 -5.06
C PRO A 115 -4.29 8.63 -5.58
N MET A 116 -4.02 7.61 -4.77
CA MET A 116 -4.54 6.26 -5.01
C MET A 116 -6.06 6.26 -5.12
N LYS A 117 -6.58 5.40 -5.99
CA LYS A 117 -8.03 5.17 -6.14
C LYS A 117 -8.58 4.32 -4.99
N GLY A 118 -9.89 4.43 -4.75
CA GLY A 118 -10.62 3.63 -3.77
C GLY A 118 -10.78 4.30 -2.41
N VAL A 119 -11.32 3.55 -1.46
CA VAL A 119 -11.58 4.00 -0.09
C VAL A 119 -10.31 3.97 0.75
N ARG A 120 -10.17 4.96 1.63
CA ARG A 120 -9.05 5.09 2.56
C ARG A 120 -9.24 4.13 3.72
N VAL A 121 -8.26 3.25 3.91
CA VAL A 121 -8.31 2.18 4.90
C VAL A 121 -7.03 2.16 5.75
N LEU A 122 -7.11 1.49 6.88
CA LEU A 122 -5.95 1.12 7.67
C LEU A 122 -5.71 -0.39 7.49
N MET A 123 -4.76 -0.75 6.62
CA MET A 123 -4.37 -2.13 6.38
C MET A 123 -3.51 -2.65 7.53
N ILE A 124 -3.78 -3.86 7.97
CA ILE A 124 -3.09 -4.50 9.08
C ILE A 124 -2.68 -5.92 8.68
N GLN A 125 -1.39 -6.12 8.50
CA GLN A 125 -0.80 -7.44 8.27
C GLN A 125 -0.42 -8.10 9.61
N PRO A 126 -0.38 -9.45 9.70
CA PRO A 126 0.16 -10.14 10.87
C PRO A 126 1.56 -9.60 11.23
N HIS A 127 1.80 -9.39 12.52
CA HIS A 127 3.08 -8.91 13.09
C HIS A 127 3.58 -7.56 12.56
N GLN A 128 2.78 -6.81 11.80
CA GLN A 128 3.17 -5.52 11.25
C GLN A 128 2.38 -4.37 11.88
N LYS A 129 2.96 -3.17 11.84
CA LYS A 129 2.26 -1.95 12.22
C LYS A 129 1.21 -1.62 11.16
N PRO A 130 0.05 -1.10 11.57
CA PRO A 130 -0.96 -0.66 10.64
C PRO A 130 -0.43 0.36 9.62
N ILE A 131 -0.92 0.28 8.39
CA ILE A 131 -0.51 1.14 7.29
C ILE A 131 -1.73 1.79 6.67
N GLU A 132 -1.72 3.12 6.59
CA GLU A 132 -2.72 3.85 5.82
C GLU A 132 -2.49 3.61 4.33
N THR A 133 -3.54 3.13 3.65
CA THR A 133 -3.53 2.89 2.19
C THR A 133 -4.93 3.09 1.62
N ARG A 134 -5.12 2.75 0.34
CA ARG A 134 -6.44 2.74 -0.29
C ARG A 134 -6.70 1.40 -0.96
N VAL A 135 -7.92 0.92 -0.84
CA VAL A 135 -8.41 -0.28 -1.53
C VAL A 135 -9.50 0.15 -2.51
N ILE A 136 -9.45 -0.33 -3.74
CA ILE A 136 -10.49 -0.05 -4.73
C ILE A 136 -11.81 -0.60 -4.19
N ASP A 137 -12.85 0.24 -4.21
CA ASP A 137 -14.18 -0.06 -3.70
C ASP A 137 -14.89 -1.05 -4.62
N ARG A 138 -14.50 -2.33 -4.51
CA ARG A 138 -14.98 -3.43 -5.30
C ARG A 138 -14.74 -4.75 -4.56
N LEU A 139 -15.73 -5.65 -4.57
CA LEU A 139 -15.70 -6.89 -3.79
C LEU A 139 -14.43 -7.73 -4.03
N ASP A 140 -14.05 -7.94 -5.29
CA ASP A 140 -12.85 -8.71 -5.64
C ASP A 140 -11.54 -8.06 -5.14
N CYS A 141 -11.52 -6.73 -5.00
CA CYS A 141 -10.38 -6.02 -4.42
C CYS A 141 -10.35 -6.17 -2.89
N TRP A 142 -11.50 -6.18 -2.22
CA TRP A 142 -11.59 -6.43 -0.79
C TRP A 142 -11.20 -7.87 -0.44
N GLN A 143 -11.72 -8.85 -1.20
CA GLN A 143 -11.39 -10.27 -1.04
C GLN A 143 -9.89 -10.51 -1.16
N ARG A 144 -9.25 -9.95 -2.18
CA ARG A 144 -7.79 -10.03 -2.36
C ARG A 144 -7.02 -9.31 -1.26
N ALA A 145 -7.52 -8.20 -0.73
CA ALA A 145 -6.85 -7.43 0.31
C ALA A 145 -6.71 -8.22 1.63
N VAL A 146 -7.62 -9.15 1.90
CA VAL A 146 -7.61 -10.01 3.11
C VAL A 146 -7.14 -11.45 2.82
N SER A 147 -6.62 -11.72 1.64
CA SER A 147 -6.07 -13.02 1.24
C SER A 147 -4.55 -13.07 1.46
N ASP A 148 -4.03 -14.24 1.84
CA ASP A 148 -2.58 -14.47 1.95
C ASP A 148 -1.94 -14.71 0.58
N HIS A 149 -2.70 -15.23 -0.39
CA HIS A 149 -2.17 -15.70 -1.67
C HIS A 149 -2.75 -14.99 -2.89
N GLY A 150 -3.55 -13.94 -2.67
CA GLY A 150 -4.18 -13.16 -3.76
C GLY A 150 -5.37 -13.85 -4.41
N GLU A 151 -5.87 -14.95 -3.82
CA GLU A 151 -7.11 -15.61 -4.22
C GLU A 151 -8.32 -14.86 -3.64
N ASP A 152 -9.50 -15.09 -4.22
CA ASP A 152 -10.73 -14.46 -3.75
C ASP A 152 -11.16 -15.09 -2.41
N ALA A 153 -10.87 -14.39 -1.30
CA ALA A 153 -11.26 -14.82 0.04
C ALA A 153 -12.75 -14.57 0.31
N LEU A 154 -13.38 -15.36 1.16
CA LEU A 154 -14.65 -14.99 1.76
C LEU A 154 -14.39 -13.88 2.79
N ILE A 155 -15.13 -12.78 2.69
CA ILE A 155 -14.97 -11.65 3.63
C ILE A 155 -16.02 -11.70 4.72
N GLU A 156 -15.57 -11.40 5.95
CA GLU A 156 -16.41 -11.10 7.08
C GLU A 156 -16.25 -9.63 7.46
N VAL A 157 -17.36 -8.97 7.80
CA VAL A 157 -17.38 -7.60 8.30
C VAL A 157 -17.77 -7.63 9.76
N VAL A 158 -16.89 -7.16 10.63
CA VAL A 158 -17.09 -7.10 12.08
C VAL A 158 -17.14 -5.64 12.50
N SER A 159 -18.15 -5.27 13.30
CA SER A 159 -18.35 -3.91 13.81
C SER A 159 -17.92 -3.83 15.28
N PRO A 160 -16.62 -3.73 15.56
CA PRO A 160 -16.11 -3.73 16.93
C PRO A 160 -16.08 -2.35 17.58
N PHE A 161 -16.45 -1.30 16.87
CA PHE A 161 -16.31 0.09 17.30
C PHE A 161 -17.64 0.82 17.27
N ASP A 162 -17.79 1.85 18.13
CA ASP A 162 -19.01 2.65 18.23
C ASP A 162 -19.03 3.88 17.30
N ASP A 163 -18.06 3.98 16.37
CA ASP A 163 -17.80 5.18 15.56
C ASP A 163 -17.92 4.97 14.05
N ASN A 164 -18.74 4.02 13.64
CA ASN A 164 -18.93 3.65 12.23
C ASN A 164 -17.66 3.16 11.52
N ALA A 165 -16.64 2.70 12.25
CA ALA A 165 -15.54 1.95 11.66
C ALA A 165 -15.84 0.45 11.76
N VAL A 166 -15.49 -0.28 10.70
CA VAL A 166 -15.65 -1.74 10.64
C VAL A 166 -14.33 -2.40 10.29
N VAL A 167 -14.19 -3.64 10.69
CA VAL A 167 -13.06 -4.51 10.33
C VAL A 167 -13.53 -5.43 9.22
N VAL A 168 -12.77 -5.48 8.13
CA VAL A 168 -12.94 -6.47 7.07
C VAL A 168 -11.82 -7.47 7.19
N CYS A 169 -12.15 -8.75 7.29
CA CYS A 169 -11.20 -9.85 7.43
C CYS A 169 -11.64 -11.07 6.60
N ASN A 170 -10.78 -12.08 6.53
CA ASN A 170 -11.11 -13.34 5.88
C ASN A 170 -11.90 -14.23 6.85
N GLU A 171 -13.13 -14.59 6.48
CA GLU A 171 -14.02 -15.46 7.27
C GLU A 171 -13.38 -16.83 7.57
N GLU A 172 -12.61 -17.36 6.63
CA GLU A 172 -12.01 -18.69 6.75
C GLU A 172 -10.56 -18.66 7.28
N SER A 173 -10.06 -17.49 7.70
CA SER A 173 -8.65 -17.30 8.07
C SER A 173 -8.13 -18.34 9.09
N LYS A 174 -8.92 -18.66 10.11
CA LYS A 174 -8.55 -19.64 11.12
C LYS A 174 -8.57 -21.09 10.59
N TYR A 175 -9.52 -21.41 9.72
CA TYR A 175 -9.59 -22.74 9.08
C TYR A 175 -8.44 -22.96 8.11
N ASN A 176 -8.00 -21.91 7.44
CA ASN A 176 -6.88 -21.93 6.50
C ASN A 176 -5.51 -21.85 7.20
N GLY A 177 -5.49 -21.79 8.54
CA GLY A 177 -4.25 -21.76 9.32
C GLY A 177 -3.45 -20.46 9.19
N MET A 178 -4.11 -19.35 8.85
CA MET A 178 -3.45 -18.05 8.79
C MET A 178 -2.96 -17.61 10.16
N GLU A 179 -1.86 -16.87 10.19
CA GLU A 179 -1.29 -16.35 11.43
C GLU A 179 -2.23 -15.39 12.17
N GLY A 180 -2.25 -15.47 13.52
CA GLY A 180 -3.00 -14.52 14.34
C GLY A 180 -2.51 -13.10 14.16
N ASN A 181 -3.41 -12.14 14.02
CA ASN A 181 -3.10 -10.75 13.73
C ASN A 181 -3.43 -9.82 14.90
N ARG A 182 -4.69 -9.70 15.25
CA ARG A 182 -5.17 -8.79 16.31
C ARG A 182 -6.21 -9.48 17.19
N ARG A 183 -6.21 -9.10 18.48
CA ARG A 183 -7.29 -9.49 19.38
C ARG A 183 -8.32 -8.37 19.43
N LEU A 184 -9.54 -8.69 19.00
CA LEU A 184 -10.67 -7.78 19.06
C LEU A 184 -11.82 -8.49 19.80
N TYR A 185 -12.40 -7.85 20.80
CA TYR A 185 -13.53 -8.38 21.62
C TYR A 185 -13.32 -9.80 22.16
N GLY A 186 -12.11 -10.11 22.60
CA GLY A 186 -11.81 -11.42 23.19
C GLY A 186 -11.52 -12.52 22.17
N ASP A 187 -11.72 -12.27 20.88
CA ASP A 187 -11.37 -13.18 19.81
C ASP A 187 -10.09 -12.73 19.05
N VAL A 188 -9.42 -13.69 18.42
CA VAL A 188 -8.24 -13.44 17.57
C VAL A 188 -8.69 -13.44 16.12
N ILE A 189 -8.48 -12.31 15.42
CA ILE A 189 -8.60 -12.26 13.97
C ILE A 189 -7.26 -12.71 13.39
N ALA A 190 -7.30 -13.68 12.51
CA ALA A 190 -6.12 -14.21 11.80
C ALA A 190 -6.04 -13.65 10.37
N GLY A 191 -4.84 -13.71 9.78
CA GLY A 191 -4.57 -13.21 8.43
C GLY A 191 -4.59 -11.69 8.28
N PRO A 192 -4.45 -11.18 7.07
CA PRO A 192 -4.60 -9.77 6.75
C PRO A 192 -6.01 -9.27 7.08
N LEU A 193 -6.10 -8.03 7.56
CA LEU A 193 -7.37 -7.35 7.78
C LEU A 193 -7.23 -5.86 7.45
N PHE A 194 -8.33 -5.17 7.23
CA PHE A 194 -8.31 -3.71 7.16
C PHE A 194 -9.51 -3.10 7.87
N LEU A 195 -9.29 -1.90 8.41
CA LEU A 195 -10.34 -1.06 8.95
C LEU A 195 -10.79 -0.08 7.87
N VAL A 196 -12.09 0.15 7.81
CA VAL A 196 -12.73 1.05 6.84
C VAL A 196 -13.95 1.70 7.50
N GLY A 197 -14.38 2.85 7.02
CA GLY A 197 -15.62 3.47 7.46
C GLY A 197 -16.85 2.74 6.88
N ASP A 198 -17.91 2.61 7.68
CA ASP A 198 -19.24 2.18 7.23
C ASP A 198 -20.06 3.43 6.90
N ASP A 199 -20.66 3.48 5.71
CA ASP A 199 -21.53 4.59 5.29
C ASP A 199 -22.96 4.51 5.84
N GLY A 200 -23.26 3.43 6.56
CA GLY A 200 -24.60 3.15 7.11
C GLY A 200 -25.66 2.73 6.06
N CYS A 201 -25.26 2.58 4.81
CA CYS A 201 -26.11 2.18 3.68
C CYS A 201 -25.68 0.85 3.06
N GLY A 202 -24.73 0.16 3.68
CA GLY A 202 -24.16 -1.11 3.23
C GLY A 202 -22.95 -0.95 2.31
N GLY A 203 -22.40 0.23 2.20
CA GLY A 203 -21.15 0.55 1.50
C GLY A 203 -20.02 0.96 2.44
N PHE A 204 -18.82 1.10 1.88
CA PHE A 204 -17.66 1.57 2.63
C PHE A 204 -17.32 3.02 2.27
N CYS A 205 -16.80 3.75 3.26
CA CYS A 205 -16.31 5.11 3.08
C CYS A 205 -14.91 5.30 3.67
N ASP A 206 -14.29 6.44 3.37
CA ASP A 206 -12.96 6.79 3.87
C ASP A 206 -12.93 6.83 5.41
N LEU A 207 -11.92 6.21 6.01
CA LEU A 207 -11.60 6.49 7.42
C LEU A 207 -11.22 7.97 7.60
N THR A 208 -11.72 8.55 8.66
CA THR A 208 -11.35 9.91 9.07
C THR A 208 -9.93 9.96 9.66
N ASP A 209 -9.31 11.14 9.67
CA ASP A 209 -8.00 11.33 10.32
C ASP A 209 -8.02 10.99 11.81
N ARG A 210 -9.17 11.16 12.49
CA ARG A 210 -9.34 10.78 13.89
C ARG A 210 -9.26 9.27 14.04
N GLN A 211 -10.02 8.52 13.25
CA GLN A 211 -10.05 7.05 13.27
C GLN A 211 -8.67 6.47 12.93
N ILE A 212 -7.97 7.00 11.91
CA ILE A 212 -6.62 6.57 11.56
C ILE A 212 -5.67 6.73 12.77
N ARG A 213 -5.66 7.91 13.43
CA ARG A 213 -4.78 8.14 14.60
C ARG A 213 -5.12 7.22 15.76
N GLU A 214 -6.39 6.96 16.00
CA GLU A 214 -6.86 6.12 17.09
C GLU A 214 -6.50 4.65 16.85
N TYR A 215 -6.75 4.15 15.66
CA TYR A 215 -6.60 2.73 15.34
C TYR A 215 -5.17 2.29 14.98
N VAL A 216 -4.31 3.21 14.58
CA VAL A 216 -2.87 2.93 14.43
C VAL A 216 -2.26 2.40 15.74
N ALA A 217 -2.82 2.76 16.88
CA ALA A 217 -2.36 2.35 18.20
C ALA A 217 -2.88 0.96 18.66
N ILE A 218 -3.72 0.26 17.87
CA ILE A 218 -4.22 -1.07 18.23
C ILE A 218 -3.04 -2.04 18.40
N PRO A 219 -2.91 -2.68 19.60
CA PRO A 219 -1.74 -3.51 19.89
C PRO A 219 -1.60 -4.72 18.96
N ILE A 220 -0.37 -5.00 18.56
CA ILE A 220 -0.01 -6.26 17.89
C ILE A 220 -0.15 -7.40 18.90
N ILE A 221 -0.69 -8.53 18.49
CA ILE A 221 -0.61 -9.74 19.33
C ILE A 221 0.87 -10.16 19.35
N SER A 222 1.53 -9.96 20.49
CA SER A 222 2.81 -10.61 20.74
C SER A 222 2.53 -12.10 20.90
N GLN A 223 2.95 -12.89 19.92
CA GLN A 223 2.95 -14.36 19.84
C GLN A 223 1.94 -15.08 20.75
N ILE A 224 0.98 -15.75 20.14
CA ILE A 224 0.29 -16.86 20.79
C ILE A 224 1.30 -18.03 20.73
N ILE A 225 1.90 -18.34 21.89
CA ILE A 225 2.65 -19.59 22.10
C ILE A 225 1.69 -20.74 22.00
#